data_57d463370f4e14d24a3740a141cda28b
#
_entry.id   57d463370f4e14d24a3740a141cda28b
#
_cell.length_a   1.000
_cell.length_b   1.000
_cell.length_c   1.000
_cell.angle_alpha   90.00
_cell.angle_beta   90.00
_cell.angle_gamma   90.00
#
_symmetry.space_group_name_H-M   'P 1'
#
loop_
_entity.id
_entity.type
_entity.pdbx_description
1 polymer ?
#
loop_
_entity_poly.entity_id
_entity_poly.type
_entity_poly.pdbx_seq_one_letter_code
_entity_poly.pdbx_strand_id
1 'polypeptide(L)'
;MTLLIQNVRCWNGGGFHTADVLLQGGKIKSLGTSISSDGVNALFDARGQYFLIPGFVDVHVHLREPGFSYKETIATGSGAAAAAGYTTVCAMPNLTPAPDTPAHLAEEQAIIDRDAKIQVLPFASITKGRKGSGELVDFEALSPKVVGFSDDGCGVQDEGLMREAMARCKALNKVISAHCEVNDLLNGGYIHDGAYCKAHGHRGMSSASEWKMIERDCRLASDTGCRYHVCHISTKESVEVIREAKKSGVPVTCETGPHYLVLCDEDLQEDGRFKMNPPLRSRSDRRSEERRVGK
;
A
#
# COMPACT_ATOMS: atom_id res chain seq x y z
N MET A 1 -25.93 19.53 -2.68
CA MET A 1 -24.99 20.50 -3.26
C MET A 1 -24.67 20.08 -4.68
N THR A 2 -24.73 21.03 -5.64
CA THR A 2 -24.33 20.85 -7.05
C THR A 2 -23.14 21.74 -7.34
N LEU A 3 -22.13 21.21 -8.03
CA LEU A 3 -20.98 21.96 -8.53
C LEU A 3 -20.82 21.68 -10.02
N LEU A 4 -20.75 22.73 -10.82
CA LEU A 4 -20.37 22.62 -12.23
C LEU A 4 -18.91 23.05 -12.41
N ILE A 5 -18.10 22.16 -12.98
CA ILE A 5 -16.73 22.46 -13.39
C ILE A 5 -16.76 22.60 -14.91
N GLN A 6 -16.50 23.80 -15.43
CA GLN A 6 -16.50 24.07 -16.88
C GLN A 6 -15.08 24.12 -17.44
N ASN A 7 -14.96 23.79 -18.71
CA ASN A 7 -13.71 23.89 -19.48
C ASN A 7 -12.51 23.17 -18.84
N VAL A 8 -12.75 22.03 -18.20
CA VAL A 8 -11.69 21.24 -17.55
C VAL A 8 -11.15 20.17 -18.50
N ARG A 9 -9.86 19.89 -18.45
CA ARG A 9 -9.21 18.82 -19.23
C ARG A 9 -9.38 17.49 -18.52
N CYS A 10 -10.38 16.70 -18.93
CA CYS A 10 -10.72 15.39 -18.34
C CYS A 10 -9.90 14.27 -18.94
N TRP A 11 -9.40 13.37 -18.11
CA TRP A 11 -8.79 12.10 -18.52
C TRP A 11 -9.88 11.06 -18.85
N ASN A 12 -9.79 10.41 -20.02
CA ASN A 12 -10.74 9.38 -20.47
C ASN A 12 -10.12 7.98 -20.66
N GLY A 13 -8.91 7.76 -20.16
CA GLY A 13 -8.17 6.50 -20.34
C GLY A 13 -7.20 6.49 -21.54
N GLY A 14 -7.43 7.34 -22.55
CA GLY A 14 -6.56 7.44 -23.73
C GLY A 14 -5.91 8.81 -23.93
N GLY A 15 -6.37 9.83 -23.19
CA GLY A 15 -5.87 11.19 -23.31
C GLY A 15 -6.74 12.20 -22.57
N PHE A 16 -6.35 13.46 -22.66
CA PHE A 16 -7.11 14.58 -22.11
C PHE A 16 -7.98 15.24 -23.18
N HIS A 17 -9.24 15.52 -22.84
CA HIS A 17 -10.18 16.28 -23.66
C HIS A 17 -10.87 17.34 -22.80
N THR A 18 -11.23 18.48 -23.39
CA THR A 18 -11.95 19.53 -22.66
C THR A 18 -13.42 19.17 -22.54
N ALA A 19 -13.96 19.27 -21.33
CA ALA A 19 -15.35 18.98 -21.02
C ALA A 19 -15.83 19.82 -19.83
N ASP A 20 -17.15 19.84 -19.65
CA ASP A 20 -17.83 20.30 -18.45
C ASP A 20 -18.24 19.09 -17.61
N VAL A 21 -18.14 19.20 -16.30
CA VAL A 21 -18.48 18.14 -15.34
C VAL A 21 -19.45 18.67 -14.29
N LEU A 22 -20.65 18.11 -14.27
CA LEU A 22 -21.64 18.42 -13.24
C LEU A 22 -21.57 17.38 -12.12
N LEU A 23 -21.28 17.85 -10.92
CA LEU A 23 -21.30 17.06 -9.69
C LEU A 23 -22.59 17.33 -8.93
N GLN A 24 -23.25 16.27 -8.46
CA GLN A 24 -24.45 16.35 -7.62
C GLN A 24 -24.47 15.22 -6.61
N GLY A 25 -24.65 15.56 -5.33
CA GLY A 25 -24.71 14.56 -4.26
C GLY A 25 -23.46 13.69 -4.15
N GLY A 26 -22.26 14.25 -4.40
CA GLY A 26 -20.99 13.52 -4.34
C GLY A 26 -20.71 12.60 -5.55
N LYS A 27 -21.51 12.70 -6.61
CA LYS A 27 -21.37 11.87 -7.84
C LYS A 27 -21.25 12.73 -9.08
N ILE A 28 -20.58 12.22 -10.11
CA ILE A 28 -20.62 12.80 -11.46
C ILE A 28 -22.02 12.56 -12.02
N LYS A 29 -22.79 13.63 -12.19
CA LYS A 29 -24.15 13.59 -12.74
C LYS A 29 -24.14 13.57 -14.25
N SER A 30 -23.30 14.42 -14.84
CA SER A 30 -23.12 14.48 -16.30
C SER A 30 -21.71 14.95 -16.67
N LEU A 31 -21.28 14.53 -17.85
CA LEU A 31 -20.04 14.90 -18.50
C LEU A 31 -20.39 15.27 -19.95
N GLY A 32 -19.94 16.41 -20.44
CA GLY A 32 -20.25 16.85 -21.80
C GLY A 32 -19.64 18.19 -22.13
N THR A 33 -20.12 18.82 -23.16
CA THR A 33 -19.77 20.19 -23.57
C THR A 33 -20.99 21.11 -23.37
N SER A 34 -20.75 22.33 -22.89
CA SER A 34 -21.81 23.35 -22.74
C SER A 34 -22.95 22.93 -21.78
N ILE A 35 -22.59 22.39 -20.62
CA ILE A 35 -23.57 22.10 -19.57
C ILE A 35 -24.08 23.43 -19.01
N SER A 36 -25.44 23.61 -18.92
CA SER A 36 -26.03 24.82 -18.35
C SER A 36 -25.62 24.98 -16.89
N SER A 37 -25.32 26.22 -16.52
CA SER A 37 -25.05 26.62 -15.13
C SER A 37 -26.34 26.98 -14.36
N ASP A 38 -27.51 26.85 -14.96
CA ASP A 38 -28.77 27.18 -14.31
C ASP A 38 -29.03 26.23 -13.13
N GLY A 39 -29.32 26.80 -11.97
CA GLY A 39 -29.68 26.06 -10.78
C GLY A 39 -28.50 25.32 -10.09
N VAL A 40 -27.23 25.55 -10.46
CA VAL A 40 -26.08 25.02 -9.74
C VAL A 40 -25.76 25.87 -8.48
N ASN A 41 -25.28 25.20 -7.43
CA ASN A 41 -24.90 25.90 -6.20
C ASN A 41 -23.52 26.55 -6.29
N ALA A 42 -22.61 25.99 -7.09
CA ALA A 42 -21.27 26.51 -7.29
C ALA A 42 -20.81 26.27 -8.75
N LEU A 43 -20.01 27.20 -9.26
CA LEU A 43 -19.41 27.14 -10.58
C LEU A 43 -17.91 27.36 -10.47
N PHE A 44 -17.14 26.50 -11.14
CA PHE A 44 -15.70 26.64 -11.33
C PHE A 44 -15.35 26.57 -12.80
N ASP A 45 -14.91 27.68 -13.39
CA ASP A 45 -14.40 27.69 -14.76
C ASP A 45 -12.89 27.39 -14.77
N ALA A 46 -12.53 26.22 -15.23
CA ALA A 46 -11.14 25.74 -15.34
C ALA A 46 -10.36 26.39 -16.49
N ARG A 47 -11.02 27.09 -17.43
CA ARG A 47 -10.42 27.81 -18.56
C ARG A 47 -9.43 26.98 -19.39
N GLY A 48 -9.58 25.67 -19.41
CA GLY A 48 -8.65 24.73 -20.05
C GLY A 48 -7.27 24.58 -19.36
N GLN A 49 -7.08 25.19 -18.20
CA GLN A 49 -5.79 25.21 -17.48
C GLN A 49 -5.65 24.10 -16.45
N TYR A 50 -6.76 23.50 -16.03
CA TYR A 50 -6.77 22.46 -15.01
C TYR A 50 -7.06 21.09 -15.61
N PHE A 51 -6.48 20.06 -14.99
CA PHE A 51 -6.71 18.67 -15.34
C PHE A 51 -7.61 18.02 -14.29
N LEU A 52 -8.58 17.25 -14.76
CA LEU A 52 -9.40 16.39 -13.92
C LEU A 52 -9.02 14.93 -14.17
N ILE A 53 -8.52 14.29 -13.15
CA ILE A 53 -8.11 12.89 -13.15
C ILE A 53 -8.83 12.15 -12.01
N PRO A 54 -8.90 10.81 -12.04
CA PRO A 54 -9.29 10.05 -10.85
C PRO A 54 -8.39 10.40 -9.67
N GLY A 55 -8.99 10.45 -8.46
CA GLY A 55 -8.21 10.65 -7.25
C GLY A 55 -7.20 9.53 -7.04
N PHE A 56 -6.06 9.84 -6.43
CA PHE A 56 -5.04 8.83 -6.15
C PHE A 56 -5.53 7.83 -5.11
N VAL A 57 -5.00 6.60 -5.20
CA VAL A 57 -5.23 5.53 -4.23
C VAL A 57 -3.87 5.09 -3.68
N ASP A 58 -3.69 5.16 -2.36
CA ASP A 58 -2.52 4.59 -1.71
C ASP A 58 -2.90 3.25 -1.08
N VAL A 59 -2.24 2.20 -1.49
CA VAL A 59 -2.59 0.83 -1.08
C VAL A 59 -1.86 0.39 0.19
N HIS A 60 -1.03 1.28 0.79
CA HIS A 60 -0.23 0.96 1.97
C HIS A 60 0.05 2.22 2.81
N VAL A 61 -0.72 2.43 3.87
CA VAL A 61 -0.49 3.51 4.82
C VAL A 61 -0.61 3.02 6.26
N HIS A 62 0.04 3.75 7.18
CA HIS A 62 -0.03 3.47 8.61
C HIS A 62 -0.73 4.60 9.35
N LEU A 63 -2.01 4.42 9.69
CA LEU A 63 -2.78 5.41 10.44
C LEU A 63 -2.71 5.24 11.95
N ARG A 64 -2.15 4.12 12.43
CA ARG A 64 -1.72 3.90 13.81
C ARG A 64 -2.83 3.94 14.89
N GLU A 65 -4.09 4.06 14.54
CA GLU A 65 -5.24 3.98 15.46
C GLU A 65 -6.10 2.74 15.18
N PRO A 66 -6.47 2.03 16.24
CA PRO A 66 -6.17 2.24 17.67
C PRO A 66 -4.75 1.88 18.11
N GLY A 67 -4.34 2.39 19.27
CA GLY A 67 -3.19 1.94 20.06
C GLY A 67 -1.90 2.75 19.90
N PHE A 68 -1.68 3.48 18.79
CA PHE A 68 -0.43 4.21 18.56
C PHE A 68 -0.66 5.64 18.07
N SER A 69 -1.73 6.29 18.54
CA SER A 69 -2.12 7.65 18.13
C SER A 69 -1.06 8.73 18.39
N TYR A 70 -0.06 8.44 19.21
CA TYR A 70 1.11 9.32 19.37
C TYR A 70 2.06 9.33 18.16
N LYS A 71 1.92 8.38 17.22
CA LYS A 71 2.69 8.33 15.97
C LYS A 71 1.92 8.95 14.81
N GLU A 72 0.63 8.62 14.69
CA GLU A 72 -0.28 9.11 13.67
C GLU A 72 -1.73 8.86 14.10
N THR A 73 -2.67 9.64 13.55
CA THR A 73 -4.11 9.42 13.74
C THR A 73 -4.83 9.26 12.40
N ILE A 74 -6.00 8.63 12.41
CA ILE A 74 -6.85 8.51 11.22
C ILE A 74 -7.23 9.90 10.70
N ALA A 75 -7.51 10.86 11.61
CA ALA A 75 -7.85 12.23 11.24
C ALA A 75 -6.72 12.95 10.52
N THR A 76 -5.50 12.90 11.06
CA THR A 76 -4.34 13.63 10.52
C THR A 76 -3.76 12.96 9.29
N GLY A 77 -3.61 11.63 9.30
CA GLY A 77 -3.09 10.88 8.15
C GLY A 77 -4.02 10.93 6.94
N SER A 78 -5.34 10.75 7.15
CA SER A 78 -6.31 10.89 6.05
C SER A 78 -6.45 12.34 5.56
N GLY A 79 -6.25 13.33 6.45
CA GLY A 79 -6.20 14.74 6.08
C GLY A 79 -4.98 15.10 5.23
N ALA A 80 -3.80 14.56 5.58
CA ALA A 80 -2.58 14.72 4.79
C ALA A 80 -2.72 14.06 3.40
N ALA A 81 -3.29 12.86 3.34
CA ALA A 81 -3.58 12.18 2.09
C ALA A 81 -4.55 12.98 1.20
N ALA A 82 -5.63 13.51 1.79
CA ALA A 82 -6.58 14.38 1.07
C ALA A 82 -5.89 15.62 0.48
N ALA A 83 -5.01 16.27 1.24
CA ALA A 83 -4.26 17.45 0.80
C ALA A 83 -3.31 17.14 -0.36
N ALA A 84 -2.84 15.88 -0.47
CA ALA A 84 -1.99 15.40 -1.55
C ALA A 84 -2.76 14.85 -2.77
N GLY A 85 -4.12 14.90 -2.76
CA GLY A 85 -4.96 14.45 -3.87
C GLY A 85 -5.36 12.97 -3.82
N TYR A 86 -5.10 12.27 -2.71
CA TYR A 86 -5.63 10.93 -2.49
C TYR A 86 -7.11 10.98 -2.10
N THR A 87 -7.88 10.07 -2.64
CA THR A 87 -9.30 9.89 -2.32
C THR A 87 -9.58 8.59 -1.57
N THR A 88 -8.62 7.67 -1.59
CA THR A 88 -8.69 6.38 -0.91
C THR A 88 -7.31 5.99 -0.40
N VAL A 89 -7.25 5.45 0.80
CA VAL A 89 -6.04 4.83 1.36
C VAL A 89 -6.37 3.47 1.97
N CYS A 90 -5.43 2.53 1.91
CA CYS A 90 -5.57 1.22 2.54
C CYS A 90 -4.70 1.16 3.81
N ALA A 91 -5.33 1.01 4.98
CA ALA A 91 -4.67 1.07 6.28
C ALA A 91 -4.13 -0.30 6.70
N MET A 92 -2.83 -0.37 7.01
CA MET A 92 -2.16 -1.58 7.45
C MET A 92 -2.50 -1.94 8.91
N PRO A 93 -2.51 -3.25 9.26
CA PRO A 93 -3.03 -3.75 10.54
C PRO A 93 -2.06 -3.62 11.71
N ASN A 94 -1.07 -2.71 11.66
CA ASN A 94 -0.08 -2.49 12.73
C ASN A 94 -0.66 -1.68 13.89
N LEU A 95 -1.68 -2.24 14.53
CA LEU A 95 -2.52 -1.60 15.55
C LEU A 95 -2.51 -2.38 16.86
N THR A 96 -3.06 -1.81 17.91
CA THR A 96 -3.30 -2.47 19.20
C THR A 96 -4.69 -2.05 19.71
N PRO A 97 -5.67 -2.99 19.70
CA PRO A 97 -5.53 -4.36 19.22
C PRO A 97 -5.33 -4.43 17.70
N ALA A 98 -4.65 -5.49 17.24
CA ALA A 98 -4.58 -5.78 15.81
C ALA A 98 -5.97 -6.21 15.30
N PRO A 99 -6.40 -5.86 14.06
CA PRO A 99 -7.71 -6.23 13.51
C PRO A 99 -7.74 -7.72 13.10
N ASP A 100 -7.64 -8.61 14.08
CA ASP A 100 -7.58 -10.07 13.95
C ASP A 100 -8.89 -10.78 14.35
N THR A 101 -9.85 -10.00 14.84
CA THR A 101 -11.21 -10.44 15.17
C THR A 101 -12.22 -9.40 14.68
N PRO A 102 -13.51 -9.79 14.45
CA PRO A 102 -14.57 -8.83 14.13
C PRO A 102 -14.71 -7.69 15.15
N ALA A 103 -14.48 -7.97 16.45
CA ALA A 103 -14.55 -6.96 17.50
C ALA A 103 -13.42 -5.94 17.37
N HIS A 104 -12.18 -6.37 17.22
CA HIS A 104 -11.03 -5.47 17.03
C HIS A 104 -11.12 -4.65 15.74
N LEU A 105 -11.57 -5.27 14.65
CA LEU A 105 -11.82 -4.55 13.39
C LEU A 105 -12.94 -3.50 13.56
N ALA A 106 -13.96 -3.77 14.37
CA ALA A 106 -15.03 -2.82 14.63
C ALA A 106 -14.55 -1.59 15.43
N GLU A 107 -13.54 -1.73 16.29
CA GLU A 107 -12.90 -0.60 16.98
C GLU A 107 -12.21 0.34 15.99
N GLU A 108 -11.42 -0.21 15.07
CA GLU A 108 -10.77 0.58 14.01
C GLU A 108 -11.81 1.24 13.11
N GLN A 109 -12.84 0.49 12.67
CA GLN A 109 -13.89 1.02 11.79
C GLN A 109 -14.66 2.18 12.44
N ALA A 110 -14.93 2.12 13.75
CA ALA A 110 -15.61 3.20 14.45
C ALA A 110 -14.79 4.51 14.44
N ILE A 111 -13.46 4.40 14.53
CA ILE A 111 -12.57 5.58 14.42
C ILE A 111 -12.55 6.09 12.96
N ILE A 112 -12.47 5.19 11.98
CA ILE A 112 -12.53 5.55 10.56
C ILE A 112 -13.82 6.32 10.26
N ASP A 113 -14.97 5.79 10.67
CA ASP A 113 -16.29 6.37 10.40
C ASP A 113 -16.46 7.75 11.04
N ARG A 114 -15.81 8.00 12.18
CA ARG A 114 -15.85 9.27 12.90
C ARG A 114 -14.87 10.32 12.34
N ASP A 115 -13.65 9.93 12.00
CA ASP A 115 -12.51 10.85 11.87
C ASP A 115 -11.95 10.96 10.44
N ALA A 116 -12.17 9.96 9.58
CA ALA A 116 -11.57 9.92 8.25
C ALA A 116 -12.06 11.07 7.35
N LYS A 117 -11.14 11.68 6.61
CA LYS A 117 -11.41 12.77 5.65
C LYS A 117 -11.62 12.27 4.22
N ILE A 118 -11.14 11.08 3.93
CA ILE A 118 -11.25 10.35 2.65
C ILE A 118 -11.63 8.91 2.95
N GLN A 119 -11.84 8.11 1.92
CA GLN A 119 -12.11 6.69 2.11
C GLN A 119 -10.88 5.98 2.70
N VAL A 120 -11.07 5.31 3.83
CA VAL A 120 -10.05 4.45 4.47
C VAL A 120 -10.57 3.01 4.41
N LEU A 121 -9.78 2.13 3.83
CA LEU A 121 -10.08 0.70 3.69
C LEU A 121 -9.09 -0.09 4.55
N PRO A 122 -9.51 -0.72 5.65
CA PRO A 122 -8.61 -1.47 6.51
C PRO A 122 -8.17 -2.80 5.88
N PHE A 123 -6.96 -3.25 6.23
CA PHE A 123 -6.55 -4.64 6.13
C PHE A 123 -6.82 -5.33 7.47
N ALA A 124 -7.27 -6.59 7.44
CA ALA A 124 -7.21 -7.45 8.63
C ALA A 124 -5.86 -8.17 8.69
N SER A 125 -5.51 -8.69 9.88
CA SER A 125 -4.34 -9.54 10.05
C SER A 125 -4.50 -10.88 9.35
N ILE A 126 -3.39 -11.52 8.97
CA ILE A 126 -3.35 -12.91 8.48
C ILE A 126 -3.39 -13.86 9.68
N THR A 127 -2.56 -13.58 10.68
CA THR A 127 -2.45 -14.41 11.89
C THR A 127 -3.00 -13.67 13.12
N LYS A 128 -3.45 -14.42 14.11
CA LYS A 128 -3.91 -13.86 15.39
C LYS A 128 -2.82 -13.04 16.05
N GLY A 129 -3.16 -11.80 16.42
CA GLY A 129 -2.23 -10.84 16.98
C GLY A 129 -1.17 -10.34 15.99
N ARG A 130 -1.33 -10.59 14.68
CA ARG A 130 -0.40 -10.14 13.62
C ARG A 130 1.05 -10.57 13.88
N LYS A 131 1.26 -11.84 14.21
CA LYS A 131 2.57 -12.40 14.64
C LYS A 131 3.39 -13.01 13.51
N GLY A 132 2.81 -13.17 12.31
CA GLY A 132 3.43 -13.92 11.21
C GLY A 132 3.58 -15.42 11.51
N SER A 133 2.95 -15.92 12.56
CA SER A 133 3.02 -17.31 13.01
C SER A 133 1.82 -17.68 13.89
N GLY A 134 1.66 -18.97 14.19
CA GLY A 134 0.59 -19.48 15.06
C GLY A 134 -0.70 -19.74 14.28
N GLU A 135 -1.81 -19.22 14.75
CA GLU A 135 -3.14 -19.47 14.18
C GLU A 135 -3.54 -18.39 13.17
N LEU A 136 -4.19 -18.80 12.10
CA LEU A 136 -4.87 -17.91 11.16
C LEU A 136 -6.09 -17.27 11.80
N VAL A 137 -6.44 -16.07 11.32
CA VAL A 137 -7.70 -15.40 11.70
C VAL A 137 -8.90 -16.05 11.03
N ASP A 138 -10.12 -15.65 11.42
CA ASP A 138 -11.34 -16.01 10.72
C ASP A 138 -11.52 -15.11 9.48
N PHE A 139 -11.02 -15.58 8.32
CA PHE A 139 -11.08 -14.85 7.06
C PHE A 139 -12.51 -14.57 6.61
N GLU A 140 -13.40 -15.52 6.80
CA GLU A 140 -14.81 -15.42 6.39
C GLU A 140 -15.51 -14.30 7.17
N ALA A 141 -15.33 -14.26 8.49
CA ALA A 141 -15.93 -13.25 9.33
C ALA A 141 -15.40 -11.83 9.09
N LEU A 142 -14.10 -11.71 8.71
CA LEU A 142 -13.44 -10.42 8.51
C LEU A 142 -13.58 -9.88 7.07
N SER A 143 -13.64 -10.78 6.08
CA SER A 143 -13.57 -10.42 4.66
C SER A 143 -14.59 -9.37 4.19
N PRO A 144 -15.85 -9.29 4.70
CA PRO A 144 -16.80 -8.32 4.20
C PRO A 144 -16.42 -6.85 4.43
N LYS A 145 -15.56 -6.59 5.43
CA LYS A 145 -15.23 -5.23 5.89
C LYS A 145 -13.79 -4.80 5.60
N VAL A 146 -12.98 -5.65 4.95
CA VAL A 146 -11.58 -5.37 4.69
C VAL A 146 -11.24 -5.43 3.20
N VAL A 147 -10.22 -4.69 2.78
CA VAL A 147 -9.72 -4.75 1.41
C VAL A 147 -8.95 -6.03 1.14
N GLY A 148 -8.26 -6.56 2.14
CA GLY A 148 -7.43 -7.76 2.07
C GLY A 148 -6.87 -8.12 3.45
N PHE A 149 -5.84 -8.96 3.46
CA PHE A 149 -5.20 -9.44 4.68
C PHE A 149 -3.69 -9.19 4.62
N SER A 150 -3.11 -8.82 5.76
CA SER A 150 -1.69 -8.50 5.90
C SER A 150 -1.21 -8.74 7.32
N ASP A 151 -0.02 -9.26 7.48
CA ASP A 151 0.74 -9.20 8.73
C ASP A 151 1.89 -8.20 8.60
N ASP A 152 1.64 -7.05 7.97
CA ASP A 152 2.68 -6.05 7.71
C ASP A 152 3.57 -5.79 8.93
N GLY A 153 4.88 -5.69 8.67
CA GLY A 153 5.94 -5.62 9.69
C GLY A 153 6.32 -6.97 10.33
N CYS A 154 5.63 -8.06 9.95
CA CYS A 154 5.95 -9.44 10.35
C CYS A 154 5.67 -10.36 9.16
N GLY A 155 6.69 -10.82 8.44
CA GLY A 155 6.47 -11.78 7.37
C GLY A 155 5.93 -13.13 7.91
N VAL A 156 4.99 -13.75 7.21
CA VAL A 156 4.53 -15.09 7.56
C VAL A 156 5.62 -16.10 7.21
N GLN A 157 6.26 -16.70 8.22
CA GLN A 157 7.46 -17.51 8.02
C GLN A 157 7.15 -18.92 7.52
N ASP A 158 6.09 -19.54 8.05
CA ASP A 158 5.70 -20.90 7.67
C ASP A 158 5.02 -20.94 6.30
N GLU A 159 5.55 -21.75 5.40
CA GLU A 159 5.04 -21.90 4.03
C GLU A 159 3.65 -22.51 3.98
N GLY A 160 3.35 -23.49 4.83
CA GLY A 160 2.04 -24.14 4.89
C GLY A 160 0.96 -23.16 5.35
N LEU A 161 1.28 -22.38 6.38
CA LEU A 161 0.38 -21.33 6.91
C LEU A 161 0.08 -20.26 5.85
N MET A 162 1.11 -19.79 5.11
CA MET A 162 0.91 -18.82 4.04
C MET A 162 0.10 -19.41 2.88
N ARG A 163 0.35 -20.67 2.50
CA ARG A 163 -0.43 -21.39 1.47
C ARG A 163 -1.90 -21.47 1.85
N GLU A 164 -2.21 -21.82 3.10
CA GLU A 164 -3.60 -21.89 3.58
C GLU A 164 -4.24 -20.50 3.56
N ALA A 165 -3.54 -19.47 4.06
CA ALA A 165 -4.03 -18.08 4.01
C ALA A 165 -4.35 -17.64 2.57
N MET A 166 -3.45 -17.92 1.62
CA MET A 166 -3.67 -17.61 0.21
C MET A 166 -4.87 -18.35 -0.37
N ALA A 167 -5.05 -19.64 -0.04
CA ALA A 167 -6.21 -20.42 -0.51
C ALA A 167 -7.53 -19.83 -0.01
N ARG A 168 -7.62 -19.44 1.27
CA ARG A 168 -8.79 -18.75 1.85
C ARG A 168 -9.04 -17.39 1.20
N CYS A 169 -8.00 -16.57 1.03
CA CYS A 169 -8.11 -15.29 0.34
C CYS A 169 -8.60 -15.44 -1.09
N LYS A 170 -8.11 -16.45 -1.82
CA LYS A 170 -8.59 -16.77 -3.18
C LYS A 170 -10.07 -17.07 -3.20
N ALA A 171 -10.54 -17.93 -2.29
CA ALA A 171 -11.96 -18.31 -2.19
C ALA A 171 -12.86 -17.10 -1.91
N LEU A 172 -12.39 -16.14 -1.11
CA LEU A 172 -13.09 -14.91 -0.74
C LEU A 172 -12.87 -13.74 -1.71
N ASN A 173 -12.12 -13.96 -2.81
CA ASN A 173 -11.74 -12.91 -3.77
C ASN A 173 -11.00 -11.74 -3.11
N LYS A 174 -10.17 -12.01 -2.11
CA LYS A 174 -9.34 -11.02 -1.39
C LYS A 174 -7.88 -11.09 -1.84
N VAL A 175 -7.09 -10.12 -1.42
CA VAL A 175 -5.65 -10.02 -1.68
C VAL A 175 -4.87 -10.30 -0.39
N ILE A 176 -3.74 -10.97 -0.50
CA ILE A 176 -2.68 -10.94 0.53
C ILE A 176 -1.72 -9.81 0.17
N SER A 177 -1.52 -8.87 1.11
CA SER A 177 -0.52 -7.80 1.00
C SER A 177 0.58 -8.09 2.01
N ALA A 178 1.80 -8.37 1.53
CA ALA A 178 2.82 -8.99 2.36
C ALA A 178 4.07 -8.13 2.55
N HIS A 179 4.43 -7.89 3.80
CA HIS A 179 5.78 -7.52 4.20
C HIS A 179 6.68 -8.76 4.08
N CYS A 180 7.69 -8.69 3.21
CA CYS A 180 8.51 -9.84 2.88
C CYS A 180 9.85 -9.77 3.61
N GLU A 181 10.01 -10.61 4.63
CA GLU A 181 11.20 -10.62 5.46
C GLU A 181 11.42 -12.02 6.07
N VAL A 182 12.49 -12.71 5.65
CA VAL A 182 12.91 -13.99 6.23
C VAL A 182 13.68 -13.71 7.50
N ASN A 183 13.12 -14.06 8.66
CA ASN A 183 13.67 -13.74 9.98
C ASN A 183 15.10 -14.27 10.20
N ASP A 184 15.38 -15.48 9.75
CA ASP A 184 16.70 -16.12 9.90
C ASP A 184 17.82 -15.39 9.13
N LEU A 185 17.47 -14.54 8.18
CA LEU A 185 18.42 -13.77 7.35
C LEU A 185 18.60 -12.33 7.80
N LEU A 186 17.92 -11.91 8.89
CA LEU A 186 18.01 -10.56 9.44
C LEU A 186 19.30 -10.33 10.24
N ASN A 187 19.83 -11.37 10.89
CA ASN A 187 21.03 -11.30 11.73
C ASN A 187 20.95 -10.21 12.85
N GLY A 188 19.72 -9.88 13.30
CA GLY A 188 19.48 -8.76 14.21
C GLY A 188 19.87 -7.40 13.59
N GLY A 189 19.94 -7.32 12.26
CA GLY A 189 20.25 -6.13 11.49
C GLY A 189 19.13 -5.10 11.53
N TYR A 190 19.48 -3.87 11.20
CA TYR A 190 18.55 -2.73 11.18
C TYR A 190 18.84 -1.71 10.07
N ILE A 191 19.91 -1.94 9.29
CA ILE A 191 20.23 -1.24 8.05
C ILE A 191 20.70 -2.27 7.01
N HIS A 192 20.89 -1.85 5.76
CA HIS A 192 21.40 -2.72 4.70
C HIS A 192 22.81 -3.26 5.03
N ASP A 193 23.06 -4.56 4.78
CA ASP A 193 24.40 -5.17 4.84
C ASP A 193 25.24 -4.70 3.64
N GLY A 194 25.55 -3.41 3.62
CA GLY A 194 26.29 -2.72 2.57
C GLY A 194 27.60 -2.11 3.05
N ALA A 195 28.14 -1.22 2.23
CA ALA A 195 29.41 -0.55 2.51
C ALA A 195 29.35 0.32 3.77
N TYR A 196 28.27 1.09 3.93
CA TYR A 196 28.08 1.95 5.09
C TYR A 196 28.04 1.15 6.39
N CYS A 197 27.25 0.07 6.41
CA CYS A 197 27.10 -0.84 7.55
C CYS A 197 28.47 -1.36 8.03
N LYS A 198 29.30 -1.82 7.09
CA LYS A 198 30.63 -2.36 7.37
C LYS A 198 31.60 -1.29 7.86
N ALA A 199 31.59 -0.11 7.25
CA ALA A 199 32.47 0.99 7.61
C ALA A 199 32.22 1.56 9.01
N HIS A 200 30.95 1.50 9.48
CA HIS A 200 30.53 2.08 10.77
C HIS A 200 30.25 1.02 11.86
N GLY A 201 30.48 -0.26 11.58
CA GLY A 201 30.32 -1.34 12.57
C GLY A 201 28.86 -1.63 12.95
N HIS A 202 27.91 -1.36 12.07
CA HIS A 202 26.50 -1.67 12.30
C HIS A 202 26.17 -3.13 11.99
N ARG A 203 24.95 -3.55 12.39
CA ARG A 203 24.38 -4.85 12.03
C ARG A 203 23.55 -4.72 10.77
N GLY A 204 23.92 -5.48 9.74
CA GLY A 204 23.33 -5.42 8.43
C GLY A 204 22.22 -6.46 8.21
N MET A 205 21.19 -6.06 7.48
CA MET A 205 20.14 -6.92 6.95
C MET A 205 20.48 -7.33 5.52
N SER A 206 20.54 -8.63 5.28
CA SER A 206 20.78 -9.18 3.95
C SER A 206 19.67 -8.81 2.96
N SER A 207 19.99 -8.50 1.71
CA SER A 207 19.00 -8.37 0.62
C SER A 207 18.20 -9.67 0.42
N ALA A 208 18.83 -10.83 0.70
CA ALA A 208 18.16 -12.11 0.61
C ALA A 208 17.01 -12.30 1.60
N SER A 209 16.97 -11.54 2.70
CA SER A 209 15.83 -11.55 3.61
C SER A 209 14.53 -11.14 2.93
N GLU A 210 14.58 -10.23 1.97
CA GLU A 210 13.41 -9.76 1.22
C GLU A 210 13.08 -10.67 0.04
N TRP A 211 13.99 -10.80 -0.93
CA TRP A 211 13.65 -11.45 -2.19
C TRP A 211 13.38 -12.95 -2.08
N LYS A 212 13.98 -13.68 -1.11
CA LYS A 212 13.68 -15.09 -0.92
C LYS A 212 12.26 -15.36 -0.43
N MET A 213 11.72 -14.50 0.41
CA MET A 213 10.31 -14.61 0.79
C MET A 213 9.40 -14.28 -0.38
N ILE A 214 9.73 -13.27 -1.18
CA ILE A 214 8.98 -12.93 -2.40
C ILE A 214 8.97 -14.08 -3.38
N GLU A 215 10.12 -14.74 -3.60
CA GLU A 215 10.23 -15.91 -4.48
C GLU A 215 9.31 -17.05 -4.01
N ARG A 216 9.37 -17.40 -2.72
CA ARG A 216 8.48 -18.40 -2.11
C ARG A 216 7.01 -18.02 -2.31
N ASP A 217 6.65 -16.80 -1.99
CA ASP A 217 5.25 -16.37 -2.01
C ASP A 217 4.70 -16.19 -3.43
N CYS A 218 5.52 -15.80 -4.41
CA CYS A 218 5.13 -15.81 -5.82
C CYS A 218 4.82 -17.23 -6.31
N ARG A 219 5.60 -18.25 -5.87
CA ARG A 219 5.30 -19.65 -6.16
C ARG A 219 3.98 -20.10 -5.52
N LEU A 220 3.75 -19.74 -4.26
CA LEU A 220 2.49 -20.02 -3.58
C LEU A 220 1.29 -19.33 -4.25
N ALA A 221 1.46 -18.08 -4.69
CA ALA A 221 0.44 -17.33 -5.43
C ALA A 221 0.13 -17.98 -6.79
N SER A 222 1.15 -18.52 -7.46
CA SER A 222 0.97 -19.31 -8.68
C SER A 222 0.15 -20.58 -8.41
N ASP A 223 0.51 -21.35 -7.38
CA ASP A 223 -0.15 -22.60 -7.03
C ASP A 223 -1.61 -22.40 -6.61
N THR A 224 -1.91 -21.37 -5.85
CA THR A 224 -3.25 -21.10 -5.29
C THR A 224 -4.12 -20.22 -6.19
N GLY A 225 -3.52 -19.47 -7.11
CA GLY A 225 -4.19 -18.44 -7.89
C GLY A 225 -4.65 -17.24 -7.05
N CYS A 226 -4.10 -17.05 -5.84
CA CYS A 226 -4.39 -15.92 -4.98
C CYS A 226 -3.80 -14.64 -5.55
N ARG A 227 -4.54 -13.52 -5.46
CA ARG A 227 -3.97 -12.19 -5.70
C ARG A 227 -2.98 -11.87 -4.60
N TYR A 228 -1.76 -11.55 -4.99
CA TYR A 228 -0.66 -11.28 -4.08
C TYR A 228 -0.07 -9.90 -4.36
N HIS A 229 0.10 -9.09 -3.31
CA HIS A 229 0.72 -7.78 -3.39
C HIS A 229 1.96 -7.74 -2.51
N VAL A 230 3.09 -7.42 -3.10
CA VAL A 230 4.37 -7.31 -2.40
C VAL A 230 4.56 -5.87 -1.95
N CYS A 231 4.58 -5.64 -0.64
CA CYS A 231 4.77 -4.31 -0.06
C CYS A 231 6.21 -3.81 -0.25
N HIS A 232 6.36 -2.49 -0.38
CA HIS A 232 7.61 -1.71 -0.26
C HIS A 232 8.90 -2.46 -0.64
N ILE A 233 8.97 -3.03 -1.85
CA ILE A 233 10.17 -3.73 -2.30
C ILE A 233 11.37 -2.76 -2.36
N SER A 234 12.55 -3.26 -2.03
CA SER A 234 13.76 -2.44 -1.92
C SER A 234 14.99 -3.03 -2.65
N THR A 235 14.91 -4.28 -3.14
CA THR A 235 16.05 -4.97 -3.76
C THR A 235 15.84 -5.21 -5.25
N LYS A 236 16.91 -5.21 -6.03
CA LYS A 236 16.90 -5.51 -7.47
C LYS A 236 16.46 -6.95 -7.75
N GLU A 237 16.84 -7.88 -6.89
CA GLU A 237 16.43 -9.29 -6.99
C GLU A 237 14.92 -9.43 -6.84
N SER A 238 14.28 -8.66 -5.94
CA SER A 238 12.82 -8.61 -5.79
C SER A 238 12.14 -8.18 -7.09
N VAL A 239 12.70 -7.17 -7.78
CA VAL A 239 12.18 -6.71 -9.09
C VAL A 239 12.25 -7.83 -10.12
N GLU A 240 13.36 -8.58 -10.20
CA GLU A 240 13.51 -9.65 -11.16
C GLU A 240 12.54 -10.80 -10.88
N VAL A 241 12.43 -11.26 -9.62
CA VAL A 241 11.50 -12.32 -9.20
C VAL A 241 10.06 -11.93 -9.57
N ILE A 242 9.62 -10.72 -9.22
CA ILE A 242 8.26 -10.27 -9.52
C ILE A 242 8.02 -10.14 -11.03
N ARG A 243 9.02 -9.70 -11.78
CA ARG A 243 8.94 -9.59 -13.25
C ARG A 243 8.73 -10.95 -13.89
N GLU A 244 9.49 -11.95 -13.48
CA GLU A 244 9.35 -13.32 -14.00
C GLU A 244 8.02 -13.95 -13.58
N ALA A 245 7.58 -13.75 -12.33
CA ALA A 245 6.26 -14.18 -11.88
C ALA A 245 5.13 -13.56 -12.72
N LYS A 246 5.18 -12.25 -13.01
CA LYS A 246 4.21 -11.58 -13.90
C LYS A 246 4.21 -12.14 -15.32
N LYS A 247 5.39 -12.37 -15.90
CA LYS A 247 5.49 -12.98 -17.25
C LYS A 247 4.87 -14.39 -17.27
N SER A 248 4.98 -15.11 -16.17
CA SER A 248 4.38 -16.44 -16.01
C SER A 248 2.88 -16.41 -15.68
N GLY A 249 2.25 -15.22 -15.66
CA GLY A 249 0.81 -15.06 -15.42
C GLY A 249 0.40 -15.15 -13.96
N VAL A 250 1.34 -15.09 -13.00
CA VAL A 250 1.02 -15.03 -11.57
C VAL A 250 0.31 -13.72 -11.26
N PRO A 251 -0.82 -13.72 -10.51
CA PRO A 251 -1.56 -12.51 -10.18
C PRO A 251 -0.86 -11.70 -9.07
N VAL A 252 0.36 -11.25 -9.35
CA VAL A 252 1.22 -10.50 -8.43
C VAL A 252 1.28 -9.02 -8.83
N THR A 253 1.21 -8.16 -7.83
CA THR A 253 1.50 -6.72 -7.90
C THR A 253 2.50 -6.35 -6.82
N CYS A 254 3.02 -5.13 -6.86
CA CYS A 254 4.00 -4.67 -5.87
C CYS A 254 4.07 -3.15 -5.85
N GLU A 255 4.61 -2.64 -4.80
CA GLU A 255 4.87 -1.22 -4.58
C GLU A 255 6.31 -0.96 -4.13
N THR A 256 6.75 0.28 -4.21
CA THR A 256 7.97 0.79 -3.58
C THR A 256 7.72 2.17 -3.00
N GLY A 257 8.55 2.60 -2.07
CA GLY A 257 8.45 3.93 -1.46
C GLY A 257 9.26 5.00 -2.22
N PRO A 258 8.86 6.29 -2.18
CA PRO A 258 9.59 7.37 -2.83
C PRO A 258 11.05 7.47 -2.39
N HIS A 259 11.34 7.17 -1.14
CA HIS A 259 12.69 7.20 -0.57
C HIS A 259 13.61 6.14 -1.22
N TYR A 260 13.10 4.97 -1.64
CA TYR A 260 13.88 3.96 -2.37
C TYR A 260 14.22 4.38 -3.81
N LEU A 261 13.50 5.38 -4.34
CA LEU A 261 13.78 5.92 -5.68
C LEU A 261 14.88 7.00 -5.67
N VAL A 262 15.05 7.71 -4.54
CA VAL A 262 15.95 8.87 -4.46
C VAL A 262 17.15 8.68 -3.54
N LEU A 263 17.06 7.79 -2.53
CA LEU A 263 18.12 7.53 -1.55
C LEU A 263 18.68 6.11 -1.69
N CYS A 264 19.91 5.93 -1.22
CA CYS A 264 20.59 4.63 -1.12
C CYS A 264 21.45 4.57 0.16
N ASP A 265 22.13 3.47 0.40
CA ASP A 265 22.97 3.29 1.59
C ASP A 265 24.17 4.25 1.68
N GLU A 266 24.59 4.84 0.55
CA GLU A 266 25.63 5.90 0.53
C GLU A 266 25.13 7.24 1.10
N ASP A 267 23.82 7.44 1.20
CA ASP A 267 23.19 8.66 1.74
C ASP A 267 22.96 8.56 3.26
N LEU A 268 23.22 7.40 3.89
CA LEU A 268 23.02 7.17 5.31
C LEU A 268 23.90 8.09 6.17
N GLN A 269 23.36 8.45 7.33
CA GLN A 269 24.06 9.22 8.36
C GLN A 269 23.80 8.57 9.73
N GLU A 270 24.64 8.90 10.74
CA GLU A 270 24.47 8.48 12.14
C GLU A 270 23.26 9.19 12.79
N ASP A 271 22.08 9.01 12.18
CA ASP A 271 20.84 9.64 12.60
C ASP A 271 19.66 8.68 12.36
N GLY A 272 18.83 8.49 13.38
CA GLY A 272 17.66 7.60 13.33
C GLY A 272 16.63 7.94 12.23
N ARG A 273 16.65 9.17 11.68
CA ARG A 273 15.81 9.57 10.55
C ARG A 273 16.12 8.80 9.26
N PHE A 274 17.31 8.22 9.13
CA PHE A 274 17.70 7.37 8.00
C PHE A 274 17.37 5.89 8.20
N LYS A 275 16.87 5.51 9.39
CA LYS A 275 16.44 4.13 9.67
C LYS A 275 15.01 3.89 9.19
N MET A 276 14.85 2.90 8.33
CA MET A 276 13.54 2.43 7.87
C MET A 276 13.56 0.91 7.64
N ASN A 277 12.41 0.32 7.51
CA ASN A 277 12.28 -1.10 7.16
C ASN A 277 11.25 -1.28 6.04
N PRO A 278 11.66 -1.87 4.90
CA PRO A 278 13.02 -2.30 4.51
C PRO A 278 14.05 -1.18 4.55
N PRO A 279 15.35 -1.49 4.72
CA PRO A 279 16.40 -0.47 4.78
C PRO A 279 16.69 0.12 3.39
N LEU A 280 17.27 1.33 3.34
CA LEU A 280 17.85 1.85 2.12
C LEU A 280 18.94 0.90 1.62
N ARG A 281 18.81 0.45 0.38
CA ARG A 281 19.72 -0.50 -0.24
C ARG A 281 20.81 0.20 -1.06
N SER A 282 21.60 -0.58 -1.77
CA SER A 282 22.67 -0.05 -2.60
C SER A 282 22.16 0.84 -3.76
N ARG A 283 23.07 1.63 -4.34
CA ARG A 283 22.77 2.41 -5.55
C ARG A 283 22.32 1.52 -6.73
N SER A 284 22.78 0.28 -6.81
CA SER A 284 22.36 -0.65 -7.85
C SER A 284 20.94 -1.13 -7.66
N ASP A 285 20.48 -1.28 -6.42
CA ASP A 285 19.08 -1.60 -6.09
C ASP A 285 18.17 -0.43 -6.47
N ARG A 286 18.49 0.80 -6.05
CA ARG A 286 17.77 2.03 -6.41
C ARG A 286 17.55 2.13 -7.92
N ARG A 287 18.60 1.94 -8.73
CA ARG A 287 18.51 2.02 -10.20
C ARG A 287 17.55 0.99 -10.81
N SER A 288 17.38 -0.17 -10.21
CA SER A 288 16.44 -1.16 -10.71
C SER A 288 14.98 -0.72 -10.46
N GLU A 289 14.72 -0.02 -9.37
CA GLU A 289 13.43 0.58 -9.06
C GLU A 289 13.08 1.73 -10.03
N GLU A 290 14.04 2.59 -10.38
CA GLU A 290 13.86 3.67 -11.36
C GLU A 290 13.34 3.14 -12.72
N ARG A 291 13.79 1.99 -13.19
CA ARG A 291 13.34 1.36 -14.44
C ARG A 291 11.88 0.91 -14.41
N ARG A 292 11.28 0.84 -13.25
CA ARG A 292 9.92 0.41 -13.02
C ARG A 292 8.89 1.53 -13.19
N VAL A 293 9.25 2.73 -12.77
CA VAL A 293 8.40 3.92 -12.82
C VAL A 293 8.31 4.49 -14.24
N GLY A 294 9.23 4.17 -15.11
CA GLY A 294 9.32 4.67 -16.48
C GLY A 294 8.69 3.79 -17.58
N LYS A 295 7.87 2.78 -17.22
CA LYS A 295 7.23 1.92 -18.23
C LYS A 295 5.74 1.78 -18.02
#